data_49233f359e49428e448482e895bdb756
#
_entry.id   49233f359e49428e448482e895bdb756
#
_cell.length_a   1.000
_cell.length_b   1.000
_cell.length_c   1.000
_cell.angle_alpha   90.00
_cell.angle_beta   90.00
_cell.angle_gamma   90.00
#
_symmetry.space_group_name_H-M   'P 1'
#
loop_
_entity.id
_entity.type
_entity.pdbx_description
1 polymer ?
#
loop_
_entity_poly.entity_id
_entity_poly.type
_entity_poly.pdbx_seq_one_letter_code
_entity_poly.pdbx_strand_id
1 'polypeptide(L)'
;LLNVKKILLSILLSYTSILFILPSQPVKAISTEISFIILSQYEKRVTISDEFYIIAFTSTGKKATWKSSDSKIASVNKYGKVTAKKAGTAVITANIKGAYASCLVTVDSPTVTLNQSHITLYRGQSTKLSAKVSSKVKPKWKTSKKSVAAVDQNGNITAVKNGTAVITATVNGVSDICEVTVKKPVITLNTEELTIKVGSAATMKANVSSGNSPVWSTSNPKIISINSKGQIRAIKKGRAYVYAKEDGAK
;
A
#
# COMPACT_ATOMS: atom_id res chain seq x y z
N LEU A 1 30.65 25.51 16.83
CA LEU A 1 31.57 25.00 17.87
C LEU A 1 32.21 26.13 18.69
N LEU A 2 32.42 27.33 18.10
CA LEU A 2 33.10 28.44 18.77
C LEU A 2 32.21 29.16 19.82
N ASN A 3 30.89 29.20 19.60
CA ASN A 3 29.94 29.91 20.49
C ASN A 3 29.64 29.15 21.79
N VAL A 4 29.66 27.83 21.79
CA VAL A 4 29.39 27.00 22.99
C VAL A 4 30.54 27.09 24.00
N LYS A 5 31.79 27.17 23.50
CA LYS A 5 32.96 27.36 24.40
C LYS A 5 32.96 28.73 25.10
N LYS A 6 32.46 29.79 24.43
CA LYS A 6 32.37 31.14 25.02
C LYS A 6 31.30 31.23 26.11
N ILE A 7 30.16 30.53 25.94
CA ILE A 7 29.07 30.50 26.95
C ILE A 7 29.47 29.70 28.21
N LEU A 8 30.17 28.59 28.02
CA LEU A 8 30.71 27.81 29.17
C LEU A 8 31.81 28.57 29.93
N LEU A 9 32.64 29.38 29.26
CA LEU A 9 33.69 30.18 29.89
C LEU A 9 33.13 31.35 30.69
N SER A 10 32.01 31.97 30.28
CA SER A 10 31.38 33.10 30.99
C SER A 10 30.67 32.67 32.26
N ILE A 11 30.18 31.43 32.33
CA ILE A 11 29.56 30.89 33.57
C ILE A 11 30.62 30.50 34.61
N LEU A 12 31.83 30.12 34.17
CA LEU A 12 32.93 29.76 35.09
C LEU A 12 33.59 30.97 35.73
N LEU A 13 33.53 32.18 35.11
CA LEU A 13 34.19 33.40 35.65
C LEU A 13 33.37 34.17 36.70
N SER A 14 32.10 33.86 36.94
CA SER A 14 31.25 34.60 37.87
C SER A 14 31.30 34.09 39.33
N TYR A 15 32.09 33.05 39.61
CA TYR A 15 32.18 32.44 40.97
C TYR A 15 33.51 32.65 41.72
N THR A 16 34.39 33.57 41.27
CA THR A 16 35.69 33.77 41.89
C THR A 16 35.83 35.09 42.68
N SER A 17 34.91 35.45 43.55
CA SER A 17 35.16 36.57 44.45
C SER A 17 34.42 36.41 45.79
N ILE A 18 34.80 35.43 46.58
CA ILE A 18 34.69 35.50 48.06
C ILE A 18 35.91 34.75 48.62
N LEU A 19 36.97 35.51 48.93
CA LEU A 19 38.13 35.03 49.65
C LEU A 19 37.83 35.09 51.15
N PHE A 20 37.40 33.96 51.74
CA PHE A 20 37.42 33.78 53.18
C PHE A 20 38.67 32.98 53.61
N ILE A 21 39.56 33.61 54.32
CA ILE A 21 40.73 32.94 54.95
C ILE A 21 40.22 32.14 56.12
N LEU A 22 40.08 30.82 55.93
CA LEU A 22 39.90 29.84 57.03
C LEU A 22 41.11 28.90 57.10
N PRO A 23 41.49 28.35 58.29
CA PRO A 23 42.68 27.53 58.42
C PRO A 23 42.63 26.28 57.59
N SER A 24 43.77 25.94 57.02
CA SER A 24 43.99 24.86 56.10
C SER A 24 43.66 23.46 56.62
N GLN A 25 42.42 23.04 56.53
CA GLN A 25 42.11 21.63 56.47
C GLN A 25 42.25 21.16 55.04
N PRO A 26 42.78 19.97 54.75
CA PRO A 26 42.88 19.48 53.40
C PRO A 26 41.45 19.31 52.88
N VAL A 27 40.99 20.28 52.08
CA VAL A 27 39.71 20.17 51.36
C VAL A 27 39.89 19.03 50.36
N LYS A 28 39.29 17.88 50.69
CA LYS A 28 39.17 16.78 49.77
C LYS A 28 38.38 17.32 48.57
N ALA A 29 39.05 17.60 47.47
CA ALA A 29 38.39 18.06 46.26
C ALA A 29 37.35 17.01 45.83
N ILE A 30 36.08 17.32 46.06
CA ILE A 30 34.99 16.54 45.50
C ILE A 30 34.94 16.93 44.02
N SER A 31 35.61 16.16 43.18
CA SER A 31 35.42 16.27 41.74
C SER A 31 34.04 15.73 41.42
N THR A 32 33.04 16.60 41.42
CA THR A 32 31.72 16.29 40.85
C THR A 32 31.87 16.25 39.33
N GLU A 33 32.15 15.07 38.79
CA GLU A 33 32.10 14.88 37.35
C GLU A 33 30.66 15.13 36.87
N ILE A 34 30.45 16.24 36.18
CA ILE A 34 29.15 16.57 35.58
C ILE A 34 28.92 15.65 34.39
N SER A 35 27.95 14.75 34.54
CA SER A 35 27.51 13.87 33.43
C SER A 35 26.43 14.57 32.63
N PHE A 36 26.60 14.63 31.31
CA PHE A 36 25.59 15.12 30.36
C PHE A 36 25.61 14.34 29.02
N ILE A 37 24.49 14.40 28.31
CA ILE A 37 24.33 13.89 26.94
C ILE A 37 23.73 15.00 26.07
N ILE A 38 24.29 15.18 24.88
CA ILE A 38 23.73 16.03 23.82
C ILE A 38 23.39 15.12 22.65
N LEU A 39 22.16 15.22 22.13
CA LEU A 39 21.74 14.47 20.94
C LEU A 39 21.91 15.32 19.68
N SER A 40 22.16 14.67 18.56
CA SER A 40 22.19 15.32 17.23
C SER A 40 20.82 15.92 16.85
N GLN A 41 19.72 15.44 17.46
CA GLN A 41 18.36 15.93 17.29
C GLN A 41 17.48 15.52 18.46
N TYR A 42 16.48 16.34 18.79
CA TYR A 42 15.54 16.13 19.90
C TYR A 42 14.12 15.80 19.43
N GLU A 43 13.86 16.08 18.15
CA GLU A 43 12.61 15.73 17.46
C GLU A 43 12.90 15.23 16.04
N LYS A 44 12.13 14.25 15.57
CA LYS A 44 12.21 13.76 14.20
C LYS A 44 10.86 13.25 13.72
N ARG A 45 10.44 13.74 12.56
CA ARG A 45 9.27 13.26 11.84
C ARG A 45 9.71 12.40 10.66
N VAL A 46 9.12 11.22 10.51
CA VAL A 46 9.50 10.21 9.52
C VAL A 46 8.28 9.44 9.05
N THR A 47 8.45 8.66 7.98
CA THR A 47 7.43 7.73 7.51
C THR A 47 7.77 6.28 7.87
N ILE A 48 6.79 5.38 7.79
CA ILE A 48 7.02 3.95 8.05
C ILE A 48 8.09 3.40 7.10
N SER A 49 8.98 2.57 7.63
CA SER A 49 10.19 2.00 7.00
C SER A 49 11.35 2.96 6.79
N ASP A 50 11.27 4.20 7.29
CA ASP A 50 12.44 5.06 7.35
C ASP A 50 13.40 4.61 8.44
N GLU A 51 14.70 4.80 8.15
CA GLU A 51 15.78 4.54 9.08
C GLU A 51 16.69 5.77 9.15
N PHE A 52 17.14 6.11 10.36
CA PHE A 52 18.05 7.23 10.61
C PHE A 52 18.86 7.01 11.88
N TYR A 53 19.88 7.82 12.08
CA TYR A 53 20.70 7.78 13.29
C TYR A 53 20.42 8.96 14.18
N ILE A 54 20.37 8.73 15.50
CA ILE A 54 20.50 9.72 16.55
C ILE A 54 21.89 9.53 17.14
N ILE A 55 22.72 10.58 17.07
CA ILE A 55 24.08 10.55 17.62
C ILE A 55 24.04 11.15 19.00
N ALA A 56 24.62 10.47 20.00
CA ALA A 56 24.75 10.95 21.37
C ALA A 56 26.20 11.33 21.64
N PHE A 57 26.42 12.59 22.01
CA PHE A 57 27.69 13.11 22.54
C PHE A 57 27.61 13.08 24.07
N THR A 58 28.52 12.35 24.69
CA THR A 58 28.53 12.15 26.14
C THR A 58 29.75 12.82 26.79
N SER A 59 29.56 13.44 27.96
CA SER A 59 30.65 14.09 28.73
C SER A 59 31.79 13.14 29.11
N THR A 60 31.48 11.85 29.27
CA THR A 60 32.40 10.82 29.70
C THR A 60 33.16 10.14 28.56
N GLY A 61 32.81 10.44 27.27
CA GLY A 61 33.31 9.72 26.09
C GLY A 61 32.80 8.27 25.96
N LYS A 62 32.03 7.77 26.95
CA LYS A 62 31.45 6.42 26.91
C LYS A 62 30.25 6.35 25.96
N LYS A 63 30.05 5.20 25.34
CA LYS A 63 28.86 4.94 24.50
C LYS A 63 27.58 4.97 25.35
N ALA A 64 26.56 5.67 24.86
CA ALA A 64 25.24 5.65 25.47
C ALA A 64 24.54 4.29 25.23
N THR A 65 23.71 3.90 26.19
CA THR A 65 22.71 2.84 25.99
C THR A 65 21.42 3.46 25.49
N TRP A 66 20.70 2.75 24.62
CA TRP A 66 19.52 3.26 23.96
C TRP A 66 18.27 2.49 24.36
N LYS A 67 17.15 3.21 24.50
CA LYS A 67 15.83 2.64 24.78
C LYS A 67 14.77 3.38 23.99
N SER A 68 13.75 2.66 23.50
CA SER A 68 12.53 3.22 22.95
C SER A 68 11.39 3.05 23.95
N SER A 69 10.53 4.05 24.07
CA SER A 69 9.30 3.96 24.87
C SER A 69 8.28 2.99 24.26
N ASP A 70 8.26 2.88 22.90
CA ASP A 70 7.47 1.89 22.17
C ASP A 70 8.24 1.39 20.94
N SER A 71 8.86 0.22 21.07
CA SER A 71 9.62 -0.42 20.00
C SER A 71 8.77 -0.98 18.86
N LYS A 72 7.42 -1.01 19.00
CA LYS A 72 6.50 -1.35 17.92
C LYS A 72 6.26 -0.16 16.99
N ILE A 73 6.38 1.08 17.51
CA ILE A 73 6.30 2.32 16.72
C ILE A 73 7.65 2.65 16.11
N ALA A 74 8.68 2.81 16.94
CA ALA A 74 10.05 3.06 16.51
C ALA A 74 11.03 2.29 17.39
N SER A 75 11.85 1.43 16.80
CA SER A 75 12.90 0.71 17.52
C SER A 75 14.24 1.42 17.39
N VAL A 76 15.12 1.26 18.35
CA VAL A 76 16.50 1.77 18.31
C VAL A 76 17.47 0.64 18.62
N ASN A 77 18.61 0.59 17.92
CA ASN A 77 19.68 -0.36 18.20
C ASN A 77 20.80 0.26 19.07
N LYS A 78 21.80 -0.53 19.45
CA LYS A 78 22.93 -0.13 20.30
C LYS A 78 23.81 0.99 19.71
N TYR A 79 23.64 1.33 18.42
CA TYR A 79 24.38 2.38 17.73
C TYR A 79 23.57 3.66 17.53
N GLY A 80 22.34 3.74 18.07
CA GLY A 80 21.45 4.88 17.86
C GLY A 80 20.75 4.88 16.50
N LYS A 81 20.80 3.76 15.74
CA LYS A 81 20.01 3.61 14.51
C LYS A 81 18.55 3.35 14.88
N VAL A 82 17.67 4.26 14.48
CA VAL A 82 16.23 4.18 14.68
C VAL A 82 15.57 3.64 13.41
N THR A 83 14.60 2.73 13.58
CA THR A 83 13.78 2.17 12.49
C THR A 83 12.31 2.43 12.81
N ALA A 84 11.62 3.18 11.94
CA ALA A 84 10.19 3.48 12.04
C ALA A 84 9.35 2.28 11.55
N LYS A 85 8.43 1.76 12.39
CA LYS A 85 7.70 0.51 12.12
C LYS A 85 6.19 0.70 11.98
N LYS A 86 5.60 1.59 12.76
CA LYS A 86 4.16 1.82 12.81
C LYS A 86 3.89 3.31 13.06
N ALA A 87 2.80 3.84 12.53
CA ALA A 87 2.36 5.20 12.80
C ALA A 87 2.10 5.43 14.30
N GLY A 88 2.51 6.58 14.79
CA GLY A 88 2.42 6.97 16.19
C GLY A 88 3.65 7.74 16.66
N THR A 89 3.80 7.89 17.97
CA THR A 89 4.95 8.56 18.59
C THR A 89 5.73 7.61 19.50
N ALA A 90 7.04 7.73 19.50
CA ALA A 90 7.91 7.03 20.43
C ALA A 90 9.04 7.96 20.90
N VAL A 91 9.42 7.86 22.17
CA VAL A 91 10.55 8.59 22.75
C VAL A 91 11.76 7.66 22.72
N ILE A 92 12.83 8.09 22.04
CA ILE A 92 14.11 7.40 21.99
C ILE A 92 15.04 8.05 22.99
N THR A 93 15.47 7.31 23.98
CA THR A 93 16.30 7.82 25.09
C THR A 93 17.70 7.21 25.03
N ALA A 94 18.70 8.08 25.10
CA ALA A 94 20.10 7.73 25.32
C ALA A 94 20.44 7.89 26.80
N ASN A 95 21.10 6.91 27.40
CA ASN A 95 21.46 6.91 28.84
C ASN A 95 22.94 6.64 29.04
N ILE A 96 23.55 7.35 29.98
CA ILE A 96 24.83 7.03 30.64
C ILE A 96 24.63 7.09 32.15
N LYS A 97 25.59 6.65 32.93
CA LYS A 97 25.54 6.82 34.40
C LYS A 97 25.45 8.33 34.74
N GLY A 98 24.37 8.74 35.38
CA GLY A 98 24.16 10.11 35.85
C GLY A 98 23.53 11.09 34.87
N ALA A 99 23.24 10.67 33.60
CA ALA A 99 22.55 11.54 32.65
C ALA A 99 21.76 10.76 31.61
N TYR A 100 20.71 11.40 31.07
CA TYR A 100 19.96 10.92 29.91
C TYR A 100 19.54 12.08 29.01
N ALA A 101 19.25 11.77 27.76
CA ALA A 101 18.64 12.71 26.82
C ALA A 101 17.71 11.95 25.88
N SER A 102 16.63 12.60 25.43
CA SER A 102 15.57 11.97 24.67
C SER A 102 15.25 12.72 23.39
N CYS A 103 14.88 11.96 22.34
CA CYS A 103 14.39 12.45 21.07
C CYS A 103 12.96 11.94 20.86
N LEU A 104 12.02 12.86 20.56
CA LEU A 104 10.66 12.52 20.17
C LEU A 104 10.65 12.11 18.69
N VAL A 105 10.23 10.89 18.39
CA VAL A 105 10.09 10.37 17.03
C VAL A 105 8.61 10.25 16.71
N THR A 106 8.14 11.01 15.71
CA THR A 106 6.80 10.92 15.15
C THR A 106 6.85 10.15 13.85
N VAL A 107 6.17 9.02 13.80
CA VAL A 107 6.01 8.22 12.58
C VAL A 107 4.65 8.50 11.97
N ASP A 108 4.62 9.09 10.78
CA ASP A 108 3.38 9.46 10.10
C ASP A 108 2.64 8.24 9.55
N SER A 109 1.30 8.29 9.57
CA SER A 109 0.46 7.37 8.82
C SER A 109 0.72 7.54 7.32
N PRO A 110 0.82 6.44 6.55
CA PRO A 110 0.95 6.57 5.11
C PRO A 110 -0.34 7.12 4.50
N THR A 111 -0.23 7.73 3.32
CA THR A 111 -1.36 7.98 2.42
C THR A 111 -1.33 6.98 1.29
N VAL A 112 -2.51 6.54 0.86
CA VAL A 112 -2.71 5.68 -0.32
C VAL A 112 -3.71 6.39 -1.20
N THR A 113 -3.39 6.58 -2.48
CA THR A 113 -4.28 7.21 -3.47
C THR A 113 -4.20 6.43 -4.77
N LEU A 114 -5.34 5.96 -5.25
CA LEU A 114 -5.46 5.28 -6.53
C LEU A 114 -5.55 6.29 -7.68
N ASN A 115 -5.03 5.91 -8.84
CA ASN A 115 -5.11 6.73 -10.06
C ASN A 115 -6.50 6.75 -10.69
N GLN A 116 -7.40 5.84 -10.28
CA GLN A 116 -8.78 5.74 -10.74
C GLN A 116 -9.68 5.25 -9.61
N SER A 117 -10.89 5.84 -9.49
CA SER A 117 -11.93 5.42 -8.55
C SER A 117 -12.97 4.48 -9.18
N HIS A 118 -13.08 4.48 -10.53
CA HIS A 118 -14.00 3.64 -11.29
C HIS A 118 -13.33 3.11 -12.55
N ILE A 119 -13.58 1.84 -12.85
CA ILE A 119 -13.09 1.15 -14.06
C ILE A 119 -14.25 0.39 -14.68
N THR A 120 -14.41 0.47 -15.99
CA THR A 120 -15.40 -0.28 -16.71
C THR A 120 -14.70 -1.18 -17.73
N LEU A 121 -15.02 -2.47 -17.71
CA LEU A 121 -14.43 -3.51 -18.56
C LEU A 121 -15.52 -4.45 -19.09
N TYR A 122 -15.18 -5.21 -20.11
CA TYR A 122 -15.88 -6.43 -20.48
C TYR A 122 -15.07 -7.65 -20.04
N ARG A 123 -15.73 -8.80 -19.91
CA ARG A 123 -15.10 -10.08 -19.57
C ARG A 123 -13.88 -10.36 -20.47
N GLY A 124 -12.77 -10.77 -19.86
CA GLY A 124 -11.49 -11.05 -20.52
C GLY A 124 -10.57 -9.83 -20.69
N GLN A 125 -11.08 -8.61 -20.54
CA GLN A 125 -10.26 -7.40 -20.59
C GLN A 125 -9.45 -7.25 -19.30
N SER A 126 -8.29 -6.62 -19.43
CA SER A 126 -7.40 -6.31 -18.29
C SER A 126 -6.93 -4.87 -18.36
N THR A 127 -6.67 -4.29 -17.18
CA THR A 127 -6.10 -2.95 -17.04
C THR A 127 -5.25 -2.88 -15.78
N LYS A 128 -4.40 -1.85 -15.68
CA LYS A 128 -3.56 -1.61 -14.51
C LYS A 128 -4.12 -0.49 -13.66
N LEU A 129 -4.38 -0.78 -12.38
CA LEU A 129 -4.67 0.19 -11.35
C LEU A 129 -3.39 0.48 -10.57
N SER A 130 -3.03 1.74 -10.42
CA SER A 130 -1.81 2.17 -9.74
C SER A 130 -2.15 2.88 -8.43
N ALA A 131 -1.36 2.63 -7.38
CA ALA A 131 -1.47 3.30 -6.10
C ALA A 131 -0.25 4.19 -5.85
N LYS A 132 -0.47 5.49 -5.59
CA LYS A 132 0.54 6.39 -5.04
C LYS A 132 0.53 6.24 -3.52
N VAL A 133 1.68 5.93 -2.94
CA VAL A 133 1.85 5.71 -1.50
C VAL A 133 2.92 6.66 -0.98
N SER A 134 2.68 7.33 0.17
CA SER A 134 3.64 8.26 0.78
C SER A 134 4.81 7.57 1.50
N SER A 135 4.68 6.27 1.79
CA SER A 135 5.73 5.46 2.40
C SER A 135 6.42 4.57 1.37
N LYS A 136 7.56 3.94 1.74
CA LYS A 136 8.29 2.99 0.89
C LYS A 136 7.64 1.60 0.83
N VAL A 137 6.52 1.39 1.53
CA VAL A 137 5.83 0.10 1.63
C VAL A 137 4.94 -0.10 0.41
N LYS A 138 5.08 -1.25 -0.27
CA LYS A 138 4.21 -1.62 -1.38
C LYS A 138 2.78 -1.91 -0.90
N PRO A 139 1.74 -1.48 -1.65
CA PRO A 139 0.35 -1.76 -1.29
C PRO A 139 0.03 -3.25 -1.42
N LYS A 140 -0.83 -3.73 -0.54
CA LYS A 140 -1.49 -5.02 -0.65
C LYS A 140 -2.81 -4.84 -1.38
N TRP A 141 -3.03 -5.63 -2.43
CA TRP A 141 -4.24 -5.57 -3.25
C TRP A 141 -5.23 -6.66 -2.86
N LYS A 142 -6.51 -6.29 -2.84
CA LYS A 142 -7.62 -7.20 -2.56
C LYS A 142 -8.82 -6.86 -3.46
N THR A 143 -9.56 -7.86 -3.86
CA THR A 143 -10.87 -7.71 -4.50
C THR A 143 -11.98 -8.20 -3.57
N SER A 144 -13.11 -7.51 -3.59
CA SER A 144 -14.31 -7.94 -2.87
C SER A 144 -14.97 -9.17 -3.50
N LYS A 145 -14.77 -9.36 -4.83
CA LYS A 145 -15.43 -10.43 -5.59
C LYS A 145 -14.56 -10.93 -6.75
N LYS A 146 -13.68 -11.89 -6.46
CA LYS A 146 -12.74 -12.46 -7.43
C LYS A 146 -13.43 -13.09 -8.66
N SER A 147 -14.66 -13.58 -8.50
CA SER A 147 -15.46 -14.12 -9.60
C SER A 147 -15.97 -13.07 -10.59
N VAL A 148 -15.90 -11.77 -10.25
CA VAL A 148 -16.24 -10.65 -11.14
C VAL A 148 -14.98 -10.00 -11.68
N ALA A 149 -14.07 -9.59 -10.81
CA ALA A 149 -12.78 -9.01 -11.19
C ALA A 149 -11.69 -9.52 -10.25
N ALA A 150 -10.60 -10.02 -10.81
CA ALA A 150 -9.40 -10.41 -10.08
C ALA A 150 -8.39 -9.26 -10.08
N VAL A 151 -7.54 -9.18 -9.06
CA VAL A 151 -6.40 -8.27 -9.00
C VAL A 151 -5.16 -9.05 -8.55
N ASP A 152 -4.02 -8.77 -9.17
CA ASP A 152 -2.72 -9.34 -8.78
C ASP A 152 -1.96 -8.43 -7.80
N GLN A 153 -0.76 -8.87 -7.37
CA GLN A 153 0.09 -8.12 -6.45
C GLN A 153 0.69 -6.83 -7.05
N ASN A 154 0.59 -6.64 -8.37
CA ASN A 154 1.08 -5.46 -9.08
C ASN A 154 -0.05 -4.49 -9.44
N GLY A 155 -1.31 -4.78 -9.05
CA GLY A 155 -2.48 -3.98 -9.37
C GLY A 155 -3.04 -4.21 -10.77
N ASN A 156 -2.65 -5.30 -11.46
CA ASN A 156 -3.27 -5.67 -12.72
C ASN A 156 -4.64 -6.29 -12.42
N ILE A 157 -5.68 -5.70 -12.99
CA ILE A 157 -7.08 -6.13 -12.86
C ILE A 157 -7.45 -6.93 -14.10
N THR A 158 -8.10 -8.08 -13.91
CA THR A 158 -8.66 -8.89 -14.99
C THR A 158 -10.15 -9.08 -14.76
N ALA A 159 -10.96 -8.70 -15.74
CA ALA A 159 -12.41 -8.88 -15.72
C ALA A 159 -12.77 -10.35 -16.00
N VAL A 160 -13.50 -10.99 -15.07
CA VAL A 160 -13.81 -12.43 -15.11
C VAL A 160 -15.24 -12.69 -15.55
N LYS A 161 -16.22 -11.95 -15.02
CA LYS A 161 -17.66 -12.13 -15.30
C LYS A 161 -18.39 -10.81 -15.04
N ASN A 162 -19.52 -10.58 -15.73
CA ASN A 162 -20.35 -9.40 -15.51
C ASN A 162 -20.77 -9.24 -14.04
N GLY A 163 -20.82 -7.97 -13.61
CA GLY A 163 -21.12 -7.58 -12.23
C GLY A 163 -20.23 -6.45 -11.75
N THR A 164 -20.26 -6.18 -10.44
CA THR A 164 -19.43 -5.18 -9.79
C THR A 164 -18.52 -5.82 -8.73
N ALA A 165 -17.32 -5.29 -8.60
CA ALA A 165 -16.36 -5.64 -7.55
C ALA A 165 -15.61 -4.40 -7.09
N VAL A 166 -15.19 -4.35 -5.83
CA VAL A 166 -14.34 -3.29 -5.29
C VAL A 166 -12.92 -3.82 -5.16
N ILE A 167 -11.98 -3.11 -5.77
CA ILE A 167 -10.55 -3.34 -5.60
C ILE A 167 -10.04 -2.39 -4.52
N THR A 168 -9.32 -2.93 -3.54
CA THR A 168 -8.76 -2.19 -2.41
C THR A 168 -7.25 -2.29 -2.42
N ALA A 169 -6.55 -1.17 -2.33
CA ALA A 169 -5.13 -1.09 -2.05
C ALA A 169 -4.92 -0.67 -0.59
N THR A 170 -4.14 -1.43 0.18
CA THR A 170 -3.92 -1.19 1.61
C THR A 170 -2.43 -1.13 1.94
N VAL A 171 -2.02 -0.10 2.71
CA VAL A 171 -0.68 0.03 3.29
C VAL A 171 -0.83 0.36 4.77
N ASN A 172 -0.34 -0.53 5.65
CA ASN A 172 -0.33 -0.32 7.11
C ASN A 172 -1.69 0.13 7.70
N GLY A 173 -2.79 -0.44 7.20
CA GLY A 173 -4.14 -0.16 7.66
C GLY A 173 -4.84 1.02 6.97
N VAL A 174 -4.13 1.81 6.17
CA VAL A 174 -4.72 2.88 5.34
C VAL A 174 -5.02 2.32 3.96
N SER A 175 -6.21 2.60 3.43
CA SER A 175 -6.68 2.03 2.17
C SER A 175 -7.33 3.08 1.28
N ASP A 176 -7.28 2.81 -0.03
CA ASP A 176 -8.10 3.46 -1.03
C ASP A 176 -8.76 2.40 -1.92
N ILE A 177 -9.88 2.74 -2.56
CA ILE A 177 -10.74 1.80 -3.29
C ILE A 177 -11.02 2.26 -4.71
N CYS A 178 -11.21 1.28 -5.60
CA CYS A 178 -11.69 1.49 -6.96
C CYS A 178 -12.85 0.52 -7.23
N GLU A 179 -13.98 1.03 -7.71
CA GLU A 179 -15.09 0.21 -8.18
C GLU A 179 -14.83 -0.29 -9.60
N VAL A 180 -14.95 -1.58 -9.81
CA VAL A 180 -14.81 -2.21 -11.13
C VAL A 180 -16.15 -2.75 -11.57
N THR A 181 -16.68 -2.20 -12.67
CA THR A 181 -17.87 -2.68 -13.33
C THR A 181 -17.48 -3.52 -14.56
N VAL A 182 -17.77 -4.81 -14.51
CA VAL A 182 -17.70 -5.68 -15.68
C VAL A 182 -19.06 -5.67 -16.35
N LYS A 183 -19.16 -5.04 -17.53
CA LYS A 183 -20.44 -4.88 -18.25
C LYS A 183 -20.92 -6.20 -18.84
N LYS A 184 -22.23 -6.44 -18.72
CA LYS A 184 -22.91 -7.43 -19.53
C LYS A 184 -22.91 -6.96 -20.99
N PRO A 185 -22.44 -7.77 -21.96
CA PRO A 185 -22.41 -7.36 -23.35
C PRO A 185 -23.81 -7.28 -23.96
N VAL A 186 -23.89 -6.56 -25.10
CA VAL A 186 -25.04 -6.58 -25.97
C VAL A 186 -24.69 -7.47 -27.15
N ILE A 187 -25.63 -8.35 -27.54
CA ILE A 187 -25.50 -9.25 -28.70
C ILE A 187 -26.55 -8.87 -29.73
N THR A 188 -26.12 -8.63 -30.95
CA THR A 188 -26.99 -8.36 -32.09
C THR A 188 -26.74 -9.42 -33.16
N LEU A 189 -27.77 -10.08 -33.63
CA LEU A 189 -27.70 -11.05 -34.71
C LEU A 189 -27.89 -10.35 -36.09
N ASN A 190 -27.30 -10.94 -37.13
CA ASN A 190 -27.46 -10.45 -38.52
C ASN A 190 -28.87 -10.66 -39.08
N THR A 191 -29.67 -11.55 -38.49
CA THR A 191 -31.08 -11.78 -38.81
C THR A 191 -31.82 -12.37 -37.62
N GLU A 192 -33.09 -12.04 -37.47
CA GLU A 192 -33.99 -12.58 -36.43
C GLU A 192 -34.70 -13.85 -36.91
N GLU A 193 -34.92 -13.98 -38.20
CA GLU A 193 -35.54 -15.14 -38.83
C GLU A 193 -34.75 -15.62 -40.07
N LEU A 194 -34.74 -16.94 -40.24
CA LEU A 194 -34.06 -17.58 -41.37
C LEU A 194 -34.83 -18.83 -41.80
N THR A 195 -35.17 -18.90 -43.07
CA THR A 195 -35.76 -20.10 -43.70
C THR A 195 -34.72 -20.79 -44.56
N ILE A 196 -34.46 -22.07 -44.27
CA ILE A 196 -33.49 -22.90 -45.03
C ILE A 196 -34.10 -24.26 -45.36
N LYS A 197 -33.71 -24.82 -46.53
CA LYS A 197 -34.14 -26.16 -46.96
C LYS A 197 -33.42 -27.23 -46.14
N VAL A 198 -34.12 -28.37 -45.88
CA VAL A 198 -33.49 -29.53 -45.21
C VAL A 198 -32.26 -29.97 -46.01
N GLY A 199 -31.15 -30.25 -45.29
CA GLY A 199 -29.85 -30.59 -45.86
C GLY A 199 -28.96 -29.39 -46.19
N SER A 200 -29.53 -28.17 -46.28
CA SER A 200 -28.76 -26.96 -46.54
C SER A 200 -28.10 -26.39 -45.30
N ALA A 201 -27.09 -25.55 -45.48
CA ALA A 201 -26.38 -24.83 -44.44
C ALA A 201 -26.51 -23.32 -44.65
N ALA A 202 -26.42 -22.57 -43.55
CA ALA A 202 -26.35 -21.10 -43.52
C ALA A 202 -25.41 -20.66 -42.35
N THR A 203 -25.04 -19.38 -42.35
CA THR A 203 -24.19 -18.83 -41.26
C THR A 203 -24.91 -17.71 -40.55
N MET A 204 -25.11 -17.87 -39.26
CA MET A 204 -25.51 -16.81 -38.33
C MET A 204 -24.28 -16.04 -37.88
N LYS A 205 -24.38 -14.71 -37.88
CA LYS A 205 -23.34 -13.82 -37.35
C LYS A 205 -23.90 -13.09 -36.15
N ALA A 206 -23.09 -12.97 -35.13
CA ALA A 206 -23.39 -12.16 -33.95
C ALA A 206 -22.36 -11.06 -33.81
N ASN A 207 -22.82 -9.83 -33.62
CA ASN A 207 -21.98 -8.73 -33.12
C ASN A 207 -22.12 -8.65 -31.61
N VAL A 208 -21.03 -8.79 -30.91
CA VAL A 208 -20.97 -8.77 -29.41
C VAL A 208 -20.18 -7.55 -28.98
N SER A 209 -20.79 -6.66 -28.17
CA SER A 209 -20.18 -5.39 -27.76
C SER A 209 -18.89 -5.54 -26.96
N SER A 210 -18.63 -6.71 -26.38
CA SER A 210 -17.36 -7.03 -25.71
C SER A 210 -16.22 -7.39 -26.64
N GLY A 211 -16.52 -7.67 -27.94
CA GLY A 211 -15.57 -8.25 -28.88
C GLY A 211 -15.32 -9.75 -28.68
N ASN A 212 -15.90 -10.37 -27.67
CA ASN A 212 -15.76 -11.82 -27.44
C ASN A 212 -16.65 -12.63 -28.39
N SER A 213 -16.19 -13.84 -28.71
CA SER A 213 -17.01 -14.78 -29.46
C SER A 213 -18.16 -15.34 -28.61
N PRO A 214 -19.40 -15.39 -29.10
CA PRO A 214 -20.50 -15.98 -28.39
C PRO A 214 -20.46 -17.49 -28.39
N VAL A 215 -21.08 -18.11 -27.40
CA VAL A 215 -21.39 -19.54 -27.39
C VAL A 215 -22.72 -19.74 -28.07
N TRP A 216 -22.73 -20.52 -29.17
CA TRP A 216 -23.92 -20.85 -29.94
C TRP A 216 -24.61 -22.08 -29.37
N SER A 217 -25.94 -22.08 -29.42
CA SER A 217 -26.77 -23.21 -29.06
C SER A 217 -28.10 -23.19 -29.84
N THR A 218 -28.80 -24.32 -29.87
CA THR A 218 -30.12 -24.43 -30.47
C THR A 218 -31.14 -24.99 -29.46
N SER A 219 -32.40 -24.60 -29.61
CA SER A 219 -33.50 -25.15 -28.80
C SER A 219 -33.82 -26.60 -29.19
N ASN A 220 -33.47 -27.03 -30.40
CA ASN A 220 -33.75 -28.39 -30.88
C ASN A 220 -32.67 -28.90 -31.83
N PRO A 221 -31.68 -29.67 -31.37
CA PRO A 221 -30.59 -30.20 -32.17
C PRO A 221 -31.04 -31.28 -33.18
N LYS A 222 -32.27 -31.81 -33.06
CA LYS A 222 -32.83 -32.75 -34.03
C LYS A 222 -33.40 -32.05 -35.29
N ILE A 223 -33.68 -30.75 -35.19
CA ILE A 223 -34.18 -29.92 -36.32
C ILE A 223 -33.03 -29.19 -37.00
N ILE A 224 -32.17 -28.56 -36.22
CA ILE A 224 -30.97 -27.84 -36.68
C ILE A 224 -29.76 -28.13 -35.81
N SER A 225 -28.59 -28.20 -36.43
CA SER A 225 -27.31 -28.13 -35.68
C SER A 225 -26.69 -26.77 -35.87
N ILE A 226 -25.87 -26.33 -34.90
CA ILE A 226 -25.08 -25.13 -35.00
C ILE A 226 -23.70 -25.39 -34.37
N ASN A 227 -22.64 -24.91 -35.02
CA ASN A 227 -21.28 -25.04 -34.51
C ASN A 227 -20.78 -23.73 -33.83
N SER A 228 -19.58 -23.74 -33.28
CA SER A 228 -18.95 -22.59 -32.60
C SER A 228 -18.72 -21.37 -33.54
N LYS A 229 -18.75 -21.56 -34.86
CA LYS A 229 -18.61 -20.49 -35.86
C LYS A 229 -19.94 -19.91 -36.30
N GLY A 230 -21.07 -20.34 -35.73
CA GLY A 230 -22.42 -19.91 -36.12
C GLY A 230 -22.94 -20.56 -37.40
N GLN A 231 -22.29 -21.61 -37.87
CA GLN A 231 -22.77 -22.35 -39.05
C GLN A 231 -23.90 -23.27 -38.64
N ILE A 232 -25.07 -23.07 -39.27
CA ILE A 232 -26.31 -23.83 -39.08
C ILE A 232 -26.42 -24.87 -40.21
N ARG A 233 -26.91 -26.06 -39.88
CA ARG A 233 -27.35 -27.06 -40.84
C ARG A 233 -28.76 -27.53 -40.50
N ALA A 234 -29.67 -27.50 -41.48
CA ALA A 234 -31.02 -28.01 -41.36
C ALA A 234 -30.98 -29.55 -41.45
N ILE A 235 -31.50 -30.23 -40.41
CA ILE A 235 -31.49 -31.68 -40.27
C ILE A 235 -32.88 -32.24 -40.62
N LYS A 236 -33.95 -31.60 -40.15
CA LYS A 236 -35.32 -32.05 -40.29
C LYS A 236 -36.27 -30.86 -40.46
N LYS A 237 -37.43 -31.06 -41.13
CA LYS A 237 -38.50 -30.06 -41.21
C LYS A 237 -39.02 -29.71 -39.81
N GLY A 238 -39.13 -28.40 -39.51
CA GLY A 238 -39.63 -27.89 -38.26
C GLY A 238 -39.14 -26.48 -37.95
N ARG A 239 -39.39 -25.98 -36.75
CA ARG A 239 -38.92 -24.69 -36.23
C ARG A 239 -38.00 -24.93 -35.03
N ALA A 240 -36.90 -24.17 -34.94
CA ALA A 240 -36.03 -24.17 -33.80
C ALA A 240 -35.42 -22.76 -33.59
N TYR A 241 -35.11 -22.39 -32.35
CA TYR A 241 -34.39 -21.16 -32.07
C TYR A 241 -32.90 -21.42 -32.01
N VAL A 242 -32.14 -20.43 -32.46
CA VAL A 242 -30.68 -20.36 -32.30
C VAL A 242 -30.36 -19.28 -31.28
N TYR A 243 -29.45 -19.56 -30.38
CA TYR A 243 -29.03 -18.65 -29.33
C TYR A 243 -27.54 -18.38 -29.43
N ALA A 244 -27.18 -17.10 -29.37
CA ALA A 244 -25.84 -16.63 -29.12
C ALA A 244 -25.76 -16.15 -27.66
N LYS A 245 -24.84 -16.66 -26.86
CA LYS A 245 -24.68 -16.29 -25.44
C LYS A 245 -23.26 -15.85 -25.14
N GLU A 246 -23.10 -14.77 -24.39
CA GLU A 246 -21.81 -14.31 -23.88
C GLU A 246 -22.03 -13.56 -22.56
N ASP A 247 -21.33 -13.97 -21.50
CA ASP A 247 -21.30 -13.34 -20.17
C ASP A 247 -22.67 -12.87 -19.66
N GLY A 248 -23.66 -13.77 -19.71
CA GLY A 248 -25.04 -13.53 -19.27
C GLY A 248 -25.94 -12.78 -20.26
N ALA A 249 -25.42 -12.33 -21.41
CA ALA A 249 -26.24 -11.88 -22.55
C ALA A 249 -26.70 -13.06 -23.41
N LYS A 250 -27.87 -12.86 -24.07
CA LYS A 250 -28.47 -13.85 -24.94
C LYS A 250 -29.27 -13.13 -26.03
#